data_4cdbc90db72f1213af557b53e3e0546c
#
_entry.id   4cdbc90db72f1213af557b53e3e0546c
#
_cell.length_a   1.000
_cell.length_b   1.000
_cell.length_c   1.000
_cell.angle_alpha   90.00
_cell.angle_beta   90.00
_cell.angle_gamma   90.00
#
_symmetry.space_group_name_H-M   'P 1'
#
loop_
_entity.id
_entity.type
_entity.pdbx_description
1 polymer ?
#
loop_
_entity_poly.entity_id
_entity_poly.type
_entity_poly.pdbx_seq_one_letter_code
_entity_poly.pdbx_strand_id
1 'polypeptide(L)'
;MKPLVSVVTAVWNGERYLRDCIESVLAQTYDHWEYVILNNCSTDRTLEIAQEYAARDPRIRIHTNERFVRVTENRNTAYRLISRDSKYCKPVDSDDMIFPECLERMVGLAERHPRVAIVGAYGVYSQADMGVYCRGVPYDGSDTVLPGRALARSYLVGQGPAVIGAPTFVMFRADIVRSRPAFMNESNIHADSESCLECLEDYDFGFVHQVLTFTRVRTESLTTISQNLNTHLPYRLYALRQYGPKYLTDLELEEQLRVCLREYYRYLGWQATKRRGRDFWRFHRDKLKALGLPLRVSRVAAATLGYGLDLLLNPKRTVEKALQRL
;
A
#
# COMPACT_ATOMS: atom_id res chain seq x y z
N MET A 1 2.29 19.00 25.76
CA MET A 1 1.11 19.20 24.87
C MET A 1 0.93 17.95 24.01
N LYS A 2 -0.32 17.55 23.72
CA LYS A 2 -0.59 16.47 22.77
C LYS A 2 -0.10 16.90 21.39
N PRO A 3 0.65 16.09 20.60
CA PRO A 3 1.06 16.44 19.25
C PRO A 3 -0.14 16.55 18.28
N LEU A 4 -0.11 17.50 17.37
CA LEU A 4 -1.11 17.62 16.32
C LEU A 4 -0.96 16.50 15.28
N VAL A 5 -2.07 15.87 14.91
CA VAL A 5 -2.16 14.89 13.84
C VAL A 5 -2.92 15.48 12.66
N SER A 6 -2.31 15.55 11.47
CA SER A 6 -3.05 15.81 10.24
C SER A 6 -3.59 14.50 9.69
N VAL A 7 -4.92 14.31 9.75
CA VAL A 7 -5.59 13.26 8.99
C VAL A 7 -5.79 13.75 7.57
N VAL A 8 -5.58 12.87 6.57
CA VAL A 8 -5.57 13.27 5.15
C VAL A 8 -6.37 12.27 4.31
N THR A 9 -7.36 12.77 3.56
CA THR A 9 -8.11 11.99 2.58
C THR A 9 -8.08 12.67 1.23
N ALA A 10 -7.50 11.99 0.22
CA ALA A 10 -7.57 12.40 -1.18
C ALA A 10 -8.69 11.60 -1.87
N VAL A 11 -9.71 12.29 -2.40
CA VAL A 11 -10.93 11.64 -2.88
C VAL A 11 -11.29 12.04 -4.31
N TRP A 12 -11.81 11.08 -5.07
CA TRP A 12 -12.47 11.28 -6.36
C TRP A 12 -13.69 10.35 -6.45
N ASN A 13 -14.87 10.93 -6.66
CA ASN A 13 -16.14 10.21 -6.77
C ASN A 13 -16.35 9.22 -5.62
N GLY A 14 -16.30 9.75 -4.39
CA GLY A 14 -16.39 8.97 -3.16
C GLY A 14 -17.74 9.02 -2.46
N GLU A 15 -18.81 9.55 -3.08
CA GLU A 15 -20.12 9.80 -2.44
C GLU A 15 -20.64 8.61 -1.63
N ARG A 16 -20.34 7.39 -2.10
CA ARG A 16 -20.85 6.15 -1.50
C ARG A 16 -20.26 5.86 -0.12
N TYR A 17 -19.00 6.25 0.13
CA TYR A 17 -18.26 5.81 1.32
C TYR A 17 -17.64 6.94 2.13
N LEU A 18 -17.58 8.15 1.56
CA LEU A 18 -16.91 9.28 2.21
C LEU A 18 -17.52 9.64 3.56
N ARG A 19 -18.84 9.44 3.75
CA ARG A 19 -19.49 9.65 5.04
C ARG A 19 -18.92 8.74 6.11
N ASP A 20 -18.85 7.44 5.84
CA ASP A 20 -18.28 6.45 6.77
C ASP A 20 -16.83 6.80 7.13
N CYS A 21 -16.04 7.22 6.14
CA CYS A 21 -14.66 7.65 6.33
C CYS A 21 -14.58 8.85 7.27
N ILE A 22 -15.34 9.93 7.02
CA ILE A 22 -15.35 11.14 7.85
C ILE A 22 -15.83 10.83 9.28
N GLU A 23 -16.93 10.10 9.42
CA GLU A 23 -17.47 9.72 10.73
C GLU A 23 -16.44 8.91 11.54
N SER A 24 -15.64 8.06 10.90
CA SER A 24 -14.61 7.29 11.57
C SER A 24 -13.47 8.18 12.12
N VAL A 25 -13.20 9.33 11.47
CA VAL A 25 -12.23 10.32 11.94
C VAL A 25 -12.83 11.15 13.07
N LEU A 26 -14.09 11.55 12.96
CA LEU A 26 -14.80 12.29 14.02
C LEU A 26 -14.94 11.48 15.31
N ALA A 27 -15.05 10.15 15.20
CA ALA A 27 -15.18 9.22 16.33
C ALA A 27 -13.84 8.94 17.07
N GLN A 28 -12.72 9.57 16.67
CA GLN A 28 -11.43 9.30 17.31
C GLN A 28 -11.39 9.80 18.75
N THR A 29 -10.87 8.94 19.67
CA THR A 29 -10.66 9.28 21.09
C THR A 29 -9.54 10.31 21.30
N TYR A 30 -8.63 10.40 20.33
CA TYR A 30 -7.60 11.44 20.28
C TYR A 30 -8.20 12.72 19.71
N ASP A 31 -8.19 13.81 20.45
CA ASP A 31 -8.91 15.06 20.15
C ASP A 31 -8.09 16.12 19.39
N HIS A 32 -6.74 16.03 19.39
CA HIS A 32 -5.85 17.03 18.83
C HIS A 32 -5.43 16.68 17.39
N TRP A 33 -6.38 16.78 16.46
CA TRP A 33 -6.19 16.55 15.02
C TRP A 33 -6.82 17.65 14.18
N GLU A 34 -6.32 17.81 12.95
CA GLU A 34 -6.99 18.45 11.82
C GLU A 34 -7.31 17.41 10.76
N TYR A 35 -8.29 17.68 9.91
CA TYR A 35 -8.64 16.78 8.81
C TYR A 35 -8.64 17.52 7.48
N VAL A 36 -7.73 17.15 6.59
CA VAL A 36 -7.61 17.67 5.22
C VAL A 36 -8.30 16.73 4.25
N ILE A 37 -9.35 17.18 3.60
CA ILE A 37 -10.05 16.46 2.53
C ILE A 37 -9.74 17.16 1.21
N LEU A 38 -9.08 16.47 0.28
CA LEU A 38 -8.76 16.98 -1.05
C LEU A 38 -9.66 16.33 -2.09
N ASN A 39 -10.62 17.10 -2.61
CA ASN A 39 -11.47 16.71 -3.72
C ASN A 39 -10.74 16.83 -5.06
N ASN A 40 -10.67 15.73 -5.81
CA ASN A 40 -10.00 15.66 -7.11
C ASN A 40 -10.99 15.92 -8.27
N CYS A 41 -11.69 17.04 -8.27
CA CYS A 41 -12.70 17.36 -9.29
C CYS A 41 -13.79 16.28 -9.41
N SER A 42 -14.36 15.83 -8.29
CA SER A 42 -15.46 14.86 -8.29
C SER A 42 -16.69 15.40 -9.00
N THR A 43 -17.42 14.53 -9.67
CA THR A 43 -18.64 14.83 -10.45
C THR A 43 -19.91 14.31 -9.79
N ASP A 44 -19.77 13.62 -8.67
CA ASP A 44 -20.83 13.12 -7.80
C ASP A 44 -21.02 14.05 -6.58
N ARG A 45 -21.74 13.60 -5.56
CA ARG A 45 -22.00 14.39 -4.33
C ARG A 45 -20.83 14.46 -3.35
N THR A 46 -19.62 14.04 -3.74
CA THR A 46 -18.43 14.00 -2.87
C THR A 46 -18.16 15.35 -2.21
N LEU A 47 -18.12 16.45 -3.02
CA LEU A 47 -17.83 17.78 -2.50
C LEU A 47 -18.92 18.29 -1.57
N GLU A 48 -20.19 18.08 -1.91
CA GLU A 48 -21.34 18.42 -1.09
C GLU A 48 -21.25 17.75 0.29
N ILE A 49 -20.99 16.43 0.30
CA ILE A 49 -20.82 15.66 1.53
C ILE A 49 -19.69 16.23 2.40
N ALA A 50 -18.52 16.47 1.81
CA ALA A 50 -17.39 17.04 2.55
C ALA A 50 -17.74 18.40 3.18
N GLN A 51 -18.43 19.29 2.41
CA GLN A 51 -18.85 20.63 2.86
C GLN A 51 -19.86 20.56 4.02
N GLU A 52 -20.79 19.60 4.01
CA GLU A 52 -21.72 19.37 5.12
C GLU A 52 -20.99 19.16 6.46
N TYR A 53 -19.91 18.37 6.45
CA TYR A 53 -19.12 18.08 7.66
C TYR A 53 -18.22 19.26 8.06
N ALA A 54 -17.58 19.91 7.10
CA ALA A 54 -16.75 21.09 7.38
C ALA A 54 -17.55 22.26 7.98
N ALA A 55 -18.82 22.39 7.62
CA ALA A 55 -19.71 23.38 8.22
C ALA A 55 -20.02 23.09 9.71
N ARG A 56 -19.86 21.85 10.18
CA ARG A 56 -20.16 21.41 11.54
C ARG A 56 -18.93 21.31 12.43
N ASP A 57 -17.75 21.04 11.85
CA ASP A 57 -16.50 20.88 12.59
C ASP A 57 -15.37 21.69 11.96
N PRO A 58 -14.87 22.75 12.62
CA PRO A 58 -13.84 23.64 12.08
C PRO A 58 -12.47 22.98 11.92
N ARG A 59 -12.25 21.78 12.44
CA ARG A 59 -11.02 21.00 12.24
C ARG A 59 -10.96 20.39 10.85
N ILE A 60 -12.08 20.33 10.10
CA ILE A 60 -12.15 19.80 8.74
C ILE A 60 -11.90 20.93 7.74
N ARG A 61 -10.86 20.76 6.93
CA ARG A 61 -10.50 21.68 5.84
C ARG A 61 -10.66 20.98 4.49
N ILE A 62 -11.37 21.64 3.56
CA ILE A 62 -11.60 21.09 2.24
C ILE A 62 -10.81 21.90 1.22
N HIS A 63 -10.18 21.17 0.31
CA HIS A 63 -9.54 21.74 -0.86
C HIS A 63 -10.05 21.02 -2.12
N THR A 64 -10.03 21.68 -3.25
CA THR A 64 -10.39 21.09 -4.55
C THR A 64 -9.28 21.37 -5.54
N ASN A 65 -8.86 20.35 -6.28
CA ASN A 65 -7.89 20.52 -7.36
C ASN A 65 -8.50 21.39 -8.50
N GLU A 66 -7.68 22.18 -9.15
CA GLU A 66 -8.10 22.95 -10.34
C GLU A 66 -8.40 22.05 -11.54
N ARG A 67 -7.76 20.88 -11.60
CA ARG A 67 -7.94 19.87 -12.63
C ARG A 67 -7.88 18.47 -12.02
N PHE A 68 -8.48 17.51 -12.71
CA PHE A 68 -8.32 16.08 -12.35
C PHE A 68 -6.85 15.66 -12.51
N VAL A 69 -6.33 14.97 -11.50
CA VAL A 69 -4.96 14.44 -11.47
C VAL A 69 -4.96 12.96 -11.10
N ARG A 70 -3.83 12.27 -11.31
CA ARG A 70 -3.69 10.86 -10.94
C ARG A 70 -3.70 10.68 -9.42
N VAL A 71 -4.05 9.48 -8.97
CA VAL A 71 -4.22 9.16 -7.53
C VAL A 71 -2.99 9.55 -6.70
N THR A 72 -1.79 9.19 -7.13
CA THR A 72 -0.55 9.49 -6.37
C THR A 72 -0.25 11.00 -6.36
N GLU A 73 -0.49 11.70 -7.48
CA GLU A 73 -0.38 13.18 -7.55
C GLU A 73 -1.40 13.85 -6.61
N ASN A 74 -2.64 13.32 -6.56
CA ASN A 74 -3.68 13.80 -5.65
C ASN A 74 -3.27 13.61 -4.18
N ARG A 75 -2.74 12.44 -3.82
CA ARG A 75 -2.22 12.18 -2.47
C ARG A 75 -1.05 13.11 -2.11
N ASN A 76 -0.09 13.30 -3.00
CA ASN A 76 1.01 14.23 -2.78
C ASN A 76 0.52 15.67 -2.57
N THR A 77 -0.50 16.09 -3.33
CA THR A 77 -1.12 17.41 -3.14
C THR A 77 -1.76 17.51 -1.76
N ALA A 78 -2.49 16.48 -1.33
CA ALA A 78 -3.09 16.44 0.00
C ALA A 78 -2.04 16.48 1.12
N TYR A 79 -0.92 15.78 0.98
CA TYR A 79 0.19 15.82 1.94
C TYR A 79 0.86 17.19 2.06
N ARG A 80 0.88 18.00 0.99
CA ARG A 80 1.39 19.38 1.05
C ARG A 80 0.47 20.33 1.81
N LEU A 81 -0.79 19.96 2.04
CA LEU A 81 -1.80 20.78 2.72
C LEU A 81 -1.84 20.56 4.24
N ILE A 82 -1.07 19.59 4.78
CA ILE A 82 -1.00 19.38 6.23
C ILE A 82 -0.39 20.56 6.95
N SER A 83 -0.84 20.84 8.17
CA SER A 83 -0.33 21.93 8.97
C SER A 83 1.19 21.82 9.23
N ARG A 84 1.87 22.97 9.28
CA ARG A 84 3.29 23.03 9.64
C ARG A 84 3.56 22.52 11.06
N ASP A 85 2.59 22.70 11.95
CA ASP A 85 2.65 22.29 13.36
C ASP A 85 2.34 20.82 13.58
N SER A 86 1.87 20.10 12.56
CA SER A 86 1.59 18.67 12.67
C SER A 86 2.87 17.88 12.89
N LYS A 87 2.84 17.04 13.92
CA LYS A 87 3.91 16.07 14.22
C LYS A 87 3.70 14.76 13.47
N TYR A 88 2.45 14.40 13.21
CA TYR A 88 2.08 13.17 12.51
C TYR A 88 1.13 13.44 11.35
N CYS A 89 1.19 12.56 10.35
CA CYS A 89 0.31 12.53 9.20
C CYS A 89 -0.34 11.14 9.10
N LYS A 90 -1.68 11.09 9.17
CA LYS A 90 -2.48 9.86 9.06
C LYS A 90 -3.28 9.88 7.77
N PRO A 91 -2.81 9.22 6.70
CA PRO A 91 -3.64 9.05 5.52
C PRO A 91 -4.78 8.06 5.81
N VAL A 92 -5.96 8.35 5.26
CA VAL A 92 -7.13 7.48 5.26
C VAL A 92 -7.74 7.53 3.86
N ASP A 93 -7.80 6.40 3.17
CA ASP A 93 -8.45 6.35 1.85
C ASP A 93 -9.97 6.57 2.01
N SER A 94 -10.59 7.26 1.05
CA SER A 94 -11.98 7.75 1.14
C SER A 94 -13.05 6.67 1.24
N ASP A 95 -12.68 5.42 1.02
CA ASP A 95 -13.54 4.24 1.14
C ASP A 95 -13.19 3.36 2.35
N ASP A 96 -12.20 3.77 3.15
CA ASP A 96 -11.74 3.08 4.35
C ASP A 96 -12.24 3.76 5.63
N MET A 97 -12.00 3.11 6.77
CA MET A 97 -12.32 3.64 8.11
C MET A 97 -11.17 3.37 9.08
N ILE A 98 -11.11 4.16 10.15
CA ILE A 98 -10.21 3.94 11.27
C ILE A 98 -11.02 3.75 12.55
N PHE A 99 -10.66 2.79 13.40
CA PHE A 99 -11.35 2.54 14.67
C PHE A 99 -11.05 3.64 15.70
N PRO A 100 -11.92 3.88 16.68
CA PRO A 100 -11.88 5.06 17.56
C PRO A 100 -10.53 5.31 18.26
N GLU A 101 -9.81 4.27 18.66
CA GLU A 101 -8.52 4.41 19.35
C GLU A 101 -7.31 4.53 18.39
N CYS A 102 -7.53 4.60 17.06
CA CYS A 102 -6.45 4.51 16.07
C CYS A 102 -5.39 5.59 16.28
N LEU A 103 -5.78 6.86 16.31
CA LEU A 103 -4.84 7.97 16.49
C LEU A 103 -4.17 7.91 17.86
N GLU A 104 -4.91 7.66 18.91
CA GLU A 104 -4.39 7.61 20.28
C GLU A 104 -3.30 6.54 20.44
N ARG A 105 -3.56 5.32 19.95
CA ARG A 105 -2.62 4.20 20.07
C ARG A 105 -1.39 4.41 19.21
N MET A 106 -1.56 4.87 17.96
CA MET A 106 -0.43 5.10 17.05
C MET A 106 0.45 6.26 17.55
N VAL A 107 -0.13 7.38 17.97
CA VAL A 107 0.61 8.52 18.53
C VAL A 107 1.31 8.08 19.83
N GLY A 108 0.62 7.39 20.72
CA GLY A 108 1.20 6.92 21.98
C GLY A 108 2.42 6.01 21.79
N LEU A 109 2.43 5.17 20.77
CA LEU A 109 3.60 4.35 20.43
C LEU A 109 4.73 5.23 19.87
N ALA A 110 4.45 6.10 18.90
CA ALA A 110 5.46 6.96 18.29
C ALA A 110 6.14 7.90 19.29
N GLU A 111 5.38 8.45 20.27
CA GLU A 111 5.92 9.31 21.31
C GLU A 111 6.87 8.58 22.28
N ARG A 112 6.66 7.30 22.51
CA ARG A 112 7.56 6.49 23.35
C ARG A 112 8.84 6.07 22.63
N HIS A 113 8.85 6.11 21.29
CA HIS A 113 9.97 5.62 20.46
C HIS A 113 10.38 6.65 19.41
N PRO A 114 11.25 7.63 19.74
CA PRO A 114 11.61 8.75 18.85
C PRO A 114 12.21 8.34 17.49
N ARG A 115 12.78 7.15 17.37
CA ARG A 115 13.27 6.62 16.10
C ARG A 115 12.20 6.06 15.20
N VAL A 116 10.97 5.84 15.72
CA VAL A 116 9.84 5.36 14.94
C VAL A 116 9.31 6.49 14.07
N ALA A 117 9.32 6.27 12.75
CA ALA A 117 8.79 7.23 11.77
C ALA A 117 7.49 6.76 11.11
N ILE A 118 7.23 5.46 11.14
CA ILE A 118 6.03 4.85 10.60
C ILE A 118 5.41 3.99 11.69
N VAL A 119 4.12 4.14 11.92
CA VAL A 119 3.37 3.28 12.84
C VAL A 119 2.25 2.61 12.08
N GLY A 120 2.22 1.29 12.11
CA GLY A 120 1.13 0.46 11.60
C GLY A 120 0.36 -0.24 12.72
N ALA A 121 -0.75 -0.90 12.34
CA ALA A 121 -1.56 -1.69 13.26
C ALA A 121 -2.18 -2.88 12.50
N TYR A 122 -2.91 -3.76 13.20
CA TYR A 122 -3.73 -4.73 12.48
C TYR A 122 -4.83 -4.00 11.68
N GLY A 123 -5.03 -4.45 10.45
CA GLY A 123 -6.11 -3.99 9.58
C GLY A 123 -7.05 -5.11 9.21
N VAL A 124 -8.34 -4.84 9.27
CA VAL A 124 -9.39 -5.72 8.75
C VAL A 124 -9.69 -5.34 7.31
N TYR A 125 -9.69 -6.32 6.44
CA TYR A 125 -10.00 -6.17 5.02
C TYR A 125 -11.31 -6.88 4.72
N SER A 126 -12.24 -6.18 4.05
CA SER A 126 -13.51 -6.75 3.58
C SER A 126 -13.49 -6.86 2.06
N GLN A 127 -13.62 -8.07 1.56
CA GLN A 127 -13.73 -8.37 0.13
C GLN A 127 -14.98 -9.19 -0.10
N ALA A 128 -15.83 -8.78 -1.06
CA ALA A 128 -17.16 -9.36 -1.28
C ALA A 128 -17.15 -10.90 -1.41
N ASP A 129 -16.15 -11.44 -2.12
CA ASP A 129 -16.08 -12.87 -2.44
C ASP A 129 -15.20 -13.68 -1.47
N MET A 130 -14.42 -13.01 -0.59
CA MET A 130 -13.46 -13.66 0.31
C MET A 130 -13.78 -13.44 1.79
N GLY A 131 -14.85 -12.72 2.10
CA GLY A 131 -15.20 -12.39 3.48
C GLY A 131 -14.25 -11.35 4.10
N VAL A 132 -13.99 -11.49 5.39
CA VAL A 132 -13.19 -10.57 6.18
C VAL A 132 -11.91 -11.25 6.64
N TYR A 133 -10.75 -10.62 6.43
CA TYR A 133 -9.46 -11.13 6.90
C TYR A 133 -8.62 -10.01 7.55
N CYS A 134 -7.70 -10.40 8.46
CA CYS A 134 -6.83 -9.48 9.16
C CYS A 134 -5.42 -9.53 8.58
N ARG A 135 -4.73 -8.37 8.50
CA ARG A 135 -3.33 -8.25 8.13
C ARG A 135 -2.55 -7.56 9.23
N GLY A 136 -1.31 -7.99 9.44
CA GLY A 136 -0.41 -7.38 10.41
C GLY A 136 0.84 -8.22 10.65
N VAL A 137 1.55 -7.92 11.71
CA VAL A 137 2.70 -8.69 12.20
C VAL A 137 2.15 -9.87 13.02
N PRO A 138 2.66 -11.10 12.86
CA PRO A 138 2.31 -12.17 13.80
C PRO A 138 2.60 -11.74 15.24
N TYR A 139 1.66 -11.99 16.12
CA TYR A 139 1.85 -11.70 17.55
C TYR A 139 2.60 -12.87 18.20
N ASP A 140 3.83 -12.62 18.60
CA ASP A 140 4.69 -13.58 19.29
C ASP A 140 5.03 -13.16 20.74
N GLY A 141 4.32 -12.15 21.24
CA GLY A 141 4.50 -11.61 22.60
C GLY A 141 5.61 -10.57 22.72
N SER A 142 6.29 -10.23 21.63
CA SER A 142 7.42 -9.32 21.62
C SER A 142 7.15 -8.00 20.89
N ASP A 143 8.14 -7.28 20.68
CA ASP A 143 8.38 -5.91 20.27
C ASP A 143 7.31 -5.22 19.43
N THR A 144 6.91 -4.05 19.92
CA THR A 144 6.12 -3.06 19.19
C THR A 144 6.98 -2.23 18.22
N VAL A 145 8.31 -2.41 18.21
CA VAL A 145 9.26 -1.68 17.34
C VAL A 145 10.10 -2.66 16.53
N LEU A 146 10.04 -2.49 15.23
CA LEU A 146 10.81 -3.25 14.25
C LEU A 146 11.93 -2.35 13.69
N PRO A 147 13.20 -2.77 13.80
CA PRO A 147 14.32 -2.02 13.20
C PRO A 147 14.09 -1.83 11.69
N GLY A 148 14.09 -0.56 11.22
CA GLY A 148 13.67 -0.21 9.86
C GLY A 148 14.44 -0.95 8.78
N ARG A 149 15.78 -0.97 8.87
CA ARG A 149 16.62 -1.66 7.88
C ARG A 149 16.38 -3.16 7.84
N ALA A 150 16.12 -3.80 9.00
CA ALA A 150 15.81 -5.23 9.07
C ALA A 150 14.44 -5.54 8.44
N LEU A 151 13.44 -4.70 8.71
CA LEU A 151 12.11 -4.81 8.11
C LEU A 151 12.17 -4.61 6.58
N ALA A 152 12.84 -3.56 6.09
CA ALA A 152 13.01 -3.32 4.66
C ALA A 152 13.72 -4.49 3.96
N ARG A 153 14.79 -5.01 4.59
CA ARG A 153 15.49 -6.20 4.09
C ARG A 153 14.55 -7.40 3.98
N SER A 154 13.81 -7.72 5.05
CA SER A 154 12.89 -8.86 5.07
C SER A 154 11.78 -8.72 4.03
N TYR A 155 11.27 -7.50 3.80
CA TYR A 155 10.31 -7.21 2.74
C TYR A 155 10.89 -7.48 1.34
N LEU A 156 12.11 -7.01 1.06
CA LEU A 156 12.76 -7.18 -0.26
C LEU A 156 13.04 -8.67 -0.56
N VAL A 157 13.40 -9.46 0.44
CA VAL A 157 13.60 -10.91 0.25
C VAL A 157 12.30 -11.72 0.30
N GLY A 158 11.15 -11.07 0.53
CA GLY A 158 9.84 -11.72 0.55
C GLY A 158 9.58 -12.59 1.80
N GLN A 159 10.26 -12.31 2.90
CA GLN A 159 10.16 -13.01 4.18
C GLN A 159 9.55 -12.16 5.30
N GLY A 160 9.32 -10.88 5.03
CA GLY A 160 8.80 -9.93 6.01
C GLY A 160 7.28 -9.97 6.17
N PRO A 161 6.78 -9.42 7.29
CA PRO A 161 5.36 -9.24 7.48
C PRO A 161 4.79 -8.25 6.46
N ALA A 162 3.51 -8.43 6.10
CA ALA A 162 2.82 -7.60 5.12
C ALA A 162 2.33 -6.27 5.74
N VAL A 163 3.25 -5.45 6.25
CA VAL A 163 2.98 -4.19 6.96
C VAL A 163 3.43 -2.96 6.19
N ILE A 164 4.15 -3.12 5.08
CA ILE A 164 4.64 -2.03 4.24
C ILE A 164 3.62 -1.75 3.13
N GLY A 165 3.26 -0.48 2.97
CA GLY A 165 2.26 0.00 2.02
C GLY A 165 0.88 0.21 2.65
N ALA A 166 -0.15 0.41 1.82
CA ALA A 166 -1.53 0.72 2.16
C ALA A 166 -1.69 1.95 3.08
N PRO A 167 -2.09 3.11 2.53
CA PRO A 167 -2.09 4.39 3.24
C PRO A 167 -2.90 4.38 4.53
N THR A 168 -4.11 3.80 4.52
CA THR A 168 -4.97 3.73 5.73
C THR A 168 -4.35 2.90 6.86
N PHE A 169 -3.45 1.96 6.51
CA PHE A 169 -2.82 1.07 7.48
C PHE A 169 -1.76 1.77 8.36
N VAL A 170 -1.14 2.85 7.88
CA VAL A 170 0.02 3.48 8.52
C VAL A 170 -0.24 4.93 8.91
N MET A 171 0.54 5.41 9.89
CA MET A 171 0.72 6.82 10.24
C MET A 171 2.21 7.16 10.11
N PHE A 172 2.52 8.32 9.54
CA PHE A 172 3.89 8.80 9.32
C PHE A 172 4.22 9.98 10.23
N ARG A 173 5.50 10.19 10.50
CA ARG A 173 5.97 11.49 10.99
C ARG A 173 5.79 12.55 9.90
N ALA A 174 5.20 13.67 10.28
CA ALA A 174 4.84 14.73 9.32
C ALA A 174 6.06 15.49 8.77
N ASP A 175 7.17 15.59 9.53
CA ASP A 175 8.42 16.19 9.06
C ASP A 175 9.00 15.42 7.86
N ILE A 176 8.91 14.08 7.87
CA ILE A 176 9.35 13.23 6.76
C ILE A 176 8.44 13.40 5.55
N VAL A 177 7.13 13.46 5.77
CA VAL A 177 6.15 13.71 4.69
C VAL A 177 6.42 15.06 4.01
N ARG A 178 6.78 16.10 4.80
CA ARG A 178 7.09 17.45 4.29
C ARG A 178 8.51 17.63 3.76
N SER A 179 9.43 16.70 4.02
CA SER A 179 10.85 16.84 3.64
C SER A 179 11.08 16.84 2.12
N ARG A 180 10.08 16.44 1.33
CA ARG A 180 10.17 16.33 -0.13
C ARG A 180 9.00 17.02 -0.82
N PRO A 181 9.20 17.58 -2.03
CA PRO A 181 8.11 18.14 -2.84
C PRO A 181 7.03 17.12 -3.19
N ALA A 182 7.42 15.84 -3.40
CA ALA A 182 6.53 14.71 -3.60
C ALA A 182 6.97 13.58 -2.66
N PHE A 183 6.13 13.24 -1.68
CA PHE A 183 6.39 12.17 -0.72
C PHE A 183 6.26 10.79 -1.36
N MET A 184 5.35 10.64 -2.30
CA MET A 184 5.13 9.43 -3.08
C MET A 184 5.61 9.59 -4.52
N ASN A 185 6.23 8.57 -5.09
CA ASN A 185 6.65 8.54 -6.49
C ASN A 185 5.42 8.43 -7.42
N GLU A 186 5.09 9.52 -8.13
CA GLU A 186 3.89 9.62 -8.98
C GLU A 186 3.92 8.69 -10.20
N SER A 187 5.07 8.16 -10.57
CA SER A 187 5.23 7.21 -11.69
C SER A 187 5.04 5.75 -11.28
N ASN A 188 4.94 5.46 -9.96
CA ASN A 188 4.86 4.11 -9.42
C ASN A 188 3.49 3.82 -8.79
N ILE A 189 2.83 2.74 -9.22
CA ILE A 189 1.54 2.31 -8.64
C ILE A 189 1.70 1.78 -7.20
N HIS A 190 2.92 1.38 -6.81
CA HIS A 190 3.27 0.92 -5.46
C HIS A 190 4.06 1.99 -4.69
N ALA A 191 3.73 3.27 -4.93
CA ALA A 191 4.39 4.41 -4.31
C ALA A 191 4.27 4.43 -2.77
N ASP A 192 3.21 3.83 -2.23
CA ASP A 192 2.99 3.61 -0.81
C ASP A 192 4.07 2.72 -0.18
N SER A 193 4.35 1.58 -0.79
CA SER A 193 5.42 0.68 -0.36
C SER A 193 6.81 1.30 -0.55
N GLU A 194 6.99 2.06 -1.62
CA GLU A 194 8.24 2.77 -1.95
C GLU A 194 8.55 3.82 -0.89
N SER A 195 7.57 4.65 -0.51
CA SER A 195 7.72 5.66 0.53
C SER A 195 8.08 5.05 1.90
N CYS A 196 7.49 3.89 2.22
CA CYS A 196 7.87 3.16 3.42
C CYS A 196 9.34 2.70 3.36
N LEU A 197 9.77 2.08 2.25
CA LEU A 197 11.17 1.64 2.09
C LEU A 197 12.17 2.79 2.25
N GLU A 198 11.84 3.96 1.71
CA GLU A 198 12.69 5.15 1.85
C GLU A 198 12.77 5.67 3.29
N CYS A 199 11.67 5.64 4.04
CA CYS A 199 11.66 6.01 5.45
C CYS A 199 12.44 5.02 6.32
N LEU A 200 12.35 3.72 6.01
CA LEU A 200 12.99 2.65 6.79
C LEU A 200 14.52 2.59 6.64
N GLU A 201 15.10 3.40 5.77
CA GLU A 201 16.56 3.55 5.68
C GLU A 201 17.15 4.15 6.95
N ASP A 202 16.49 5.16 7.52
CA ASP A 202 16.96 5.96 8.64
C ASP A 202 16.16 5.76 9.92
N TYR A 203 14.92 5.27 9.82
CA TYR A 203 13.96 5.20 10.91
C TYR A 203 13.41 3.80 11.12
N ASP A 204 12.82 3.60 12.30
CA ASP A 204 12.20 2.33 12.69
C ASP A 204 10.69 2.34 12.43
N PHE A 205 10.10 1.15 12.42
CA PHE A 205 8.66 0.92 12.25
C PHE A 205 8.05 0.52 13.60
N GLY A 206 7.01 1.22 14.03
CA GLY A 206 6.21 0.84 15.18
C GLY A 206 4.99 0.00 14.76
N PHE A 207 4.60 -0.98 15.57
CA PHE A 207 3.42 -1.77 15.32
C PHE A 207 2.53 -1.87 16.55
N VAL A 208 1.27 -1.44 16.42
CA VAL A 208 0.25 -1.55 17.45
C VAL A 208 -0.49 -2.87 17.28
N HIS A 209 -0.40 -3.75 18.28
CA HIS A 209 -1.06 -5.06 18.27
C HIS A 209 -2.58 -4.96 18.62
N GLN A 210 -3.27 -4.10 17.87
CA GLN A 210 -4.72 -3.90 17.96
C GLN A 210 -5.28 -3.68 16.55
N VAL A 211 -6.51 -4.11 16.31
CA VAL A 211 -7.22 -3.83 15.05
C VAL A 211 -7.66 -2.38 15.05
N LEU A 212 -7.02 -1.54 14.21
CA LEU A 212 -7.25 -0.10 14.21
C LEU A 212 -7.69 0.46 12.86
N THR A 213 -7.69 -0.36 11.80
CA THR A 213 -8.08 0.09 10.46
C THR A 213 -9.01 -0.92 9.78
N PHE A 214 -9.89 -0.41 8.93
CA PHE A 214 -10.77 -1.21 8.08
C PHE A 214 -10.62 -0.75 6.63
N THR A 215 -10.31 -1.68 5.74
CA THR A 215 -10.10 -1.43 4.30
C THR A 215 -11.14 -2.17 3.47
N ARG A 216 -11.83 -1.45 2.59
CA ARG A 216 -12.74 -2.02 1.61
C ARG A 216 -11.99 -2.41 0.35
N VAL A 217 -12.08 -3.69 -0.02
CA VAL A 217 -11.57 -4.17 -1.32
C VAL A 217 -12.73 -4.19 -2.32
N ARG A 218 -12.65 -3.32 -3.34
CA ARG A 218 -13.69 -3.16 -4.37
C ARG A 218 -13.22 -3.70 -5.71
N THR A 219 -14.16 -4.16 -6.53
CA THR A 219 -13.87 -4.69 -7.88
C THR A 219 -13.27 -3.64 -8.83
N GLU A 220 -13.54 -2.37 -8.62
CA GLU A 220 -13.08 -1.24 -9.46
C GLU A 220 -11.87 -0.51 -8.86
N SER A 221 -11.28 -1.02 -7.76
CA SER A 221 -10.14 -0.38 -7.10
C SER A 221 -8.84 -0.57 -7.89
N LEU A 222 -7.85 0.31 -7.64
CA LEU A 222 -6.47 0.13 -8.12
C LEU A 222 -5.90 -1.22 -7.68
N THR A 223 -6.31 -1.72 -6.52
CA THR A 223 -5.95 -3.05 -6.01
C THR A 223 -6.39 -4.14 -6.95
N THR A 224 -7.63 -4.09 -7.46
CA THR A 224 -8.15 -5.08 -8.41
C THR A 224 -7.44 -5.02 -9.77
N ILE A 225 -7.17 -3.81 -10.28
CA ILE A 225 -6.36 -3.64 -11.50
C ILE A 225 -4.96 -4.23 -11.27
N SER A 226 -4.37 -3.96 -10.12
CA SER A 226 -3.06 -4.50 -9.72
C SER A 226 -3.07 -6.02 -9.65
N GLN A 227 -4.11 -6.63 -9.08
CA GLN A 227 -4.26 -8.08 -9.00
C GLN A 227 -4.45 -8.71 -10.39
N ASN A 228 -5.28 -8.14 -11.25
CA ASN A 228 -5.55 -8.64 -12.60
C ASN A 228 -4.31 -8.67 -13.49
N LEU A 229 -3.45 -7.67 -13.37
CA LEU A 229 -2.18 -7.58 -14.10
C LEU A 229 -1.00 -8.18 -13.31
N ASN A 230 -1.19 -8.47 -12.02
CA ASN A 230 -0.11 -8.84 -11.08
C ASN A 230 1.06 -7.84 -11.12
N THR A 231 0.75 -6.57 -10.84
CA THR A 231 1.73 -5.48 -10.88
C THR A 231 2.82 -5.63 -9.80
N HIS A 232 2.60 -6.49 -8.80
CA HIS A 232 3.60 -6.79 -7.76
C HIS A 232 4.86 -7.45 -8.31
N LEU A 233 4.77 -8.30 -9.33
CA LEU A 233 5.95 -8.97 -9.88
C LEU A 233 6.95 -7.99 -10.51
N PRO A 234 6.56 -7.11 -11.46
CA PRO A 234 7.48 -6.10 -11.97
C PRO A 234 7.91 -5.10 -10.89
N TYR A 235 7.04 -4.76 -9.93
CA TYR A 235 7.40 -3.90 -8.80
C TYR A 235 8.46 -4.55 -7.91
N ARG A 236 8.37 -5.84 -7.59
CA ARG A 236 9.38 -6.55 -6.79
C ARG A 236 10.76 -6.52 -7.44
N LEU A 237 10.84 -6.71 -8.77
CA LEU A 237 12.09 -6.54 -9.51
C LEU A 237 12.61 -5.10 -9.46
N TYR A 238 11.72 -4.12 -9.62
CA TYR A 238 12.05 -2.70 -9.51
C TYR A 238 12.58 -2.39 -8.10
N ALA A 239 11.87 -2.78 -7.06
CA ALA A 239 12.24 -2.52 -5.67
C ALA A 239 13.60 -3.15 -5.30
N LEU A 240 13.87 -4.39 -5.74
CA LEU A 240 15.18 -5.03 -5.56
C LEU A 240 16.30 -4.24 -6.24
N ARG A 241 16.09 -3.72 -7.46
CA ARG A 241 17.11 -2.94 -8.17
C ARG A 241 17.33 -1.56 -7.57
N GLN A 242 16.25 -0.89 -7.16
CA GLN A 242 16.29 0.48 -6.65
C GLN A 242 16.76 0.54 -5.19
N TYR A 243 16.26 -0.36 -4.35
CA TYR A 243 16.46 -0.34 -2.91
C TYR A 243 17.38 -1.47 -2.42
N GLY A 244 17.50 -2.57 -3.17
CA GLY A 244 18.36 -3.70 -2.79
C GLY A 244 19.78 -3.30 -2.39
N PRO A 245 20.50 -2.44 -3.14
CA PRO A 245 21.85 -1.99 -2.77
C PRO A 245 21.95 -1.32 -1.39
N LYS A 246 20.85 -0.79 -0.87
CA LYS A 246 20.82 -0.13 0.45
C LYS A 246 20.65 -1.12 1.60
N TYR A 247 20.06 -2.29 1.35
CA TYR A 247 19.57 -3.22 2.38
C TYR A 247 20.13 -4.64 2.30
N LEU A 248 20.70 -5.01 1.15
CA LEU A 248 21.23 -6.35 0.87
C LEU A 248 22.70 -6.29 0.54
N THR A 249 23.43 -7.36 0.80
CA THR A 249 24.76 -7.57 0.22
C THR A 249 24.64 -7.84 -1.29
N ASP A 250 25.73 -7.66 -2.04
CA ASP A 250 25.76 -7.90 -3.49
C ASP A 250 25.33 -9.33 -3.84
N LEU A 251 25.79 -10.33 -3.06
CA LEU A 251 25.44 -11.73 -3.25
C LEU A 251 23.96 -12.00 -2.99
N GLU A 252 23.41 -11.45 -1.93
CA GLU A 252 21.98 -11.55 -1.62
C GLU A 252 21.11 -10.90 -2.71
N LEU A 253 21.51 -9.71 -3.16
CA LEU A 253 20.80 -8.97 -4.20
C LEU A 253 20.79 -9.75 -5.51
N GLU A 254 21.96 -10.30 -5.93
CA GLU A 254 22.06 -11.11 -7.14
C GLU A 254 21.17 -12.34 -7.08
N GLU A 255 21.19 -13.06 -5.94
CA GLU A 255 20.34 -14.23 -5.74
C GLU A 255 18.85 -13.86 -5.76
N GLN A 256 18.45 -12.79 -5.04
CA GLN A 256 17.05 -12.37 -5.00
C GLN A 256 16.53 -11.90 -6.37
N LEU A 257 17.36 -11.20 -7.15
CA LEU A 257 17.02 -10.84 -8.53
C LEU A 257 16.83 -12.08 -9.42
N ARG A 258 17.69 -13.09 -9.26
CA ARG A 258 17.59 -14.36 -9.98
C ARG A 258 16.31 -15.13 -9.61
N VAL A 259 16.01 -15.22 -8.31
CA VAL A 259 14.81 -15.88 -7.80
C VAL A 259 13.56 -15.16 -8.30
N CYS A 260 13.49 -13.83 -8.12
CA CYS A 260 12.35 -13.03 -8.53
C CYS A 260 12.10 -13.12 -10.04
N LEU A 261 13.14 -13.07 -10.86
CA LEU A 261 13.02 -13.20 -12.32
C LEU A 261 12.54 -14.61 -12.73
N ARG A 262 13.01 -15.65 -12.05
CA ARG A 262 12.54 -17.02 -12.28
C ARG A 262 11.05 -17.17 -11.92
N GLU A 263 10.62 -16.65 -10.80
CA GLU A 263 9.21 -16.63 -10.37
C GLU A 263 8.35 -15.87 -11.36
N TYR A 264 8.84 -14.74 -11.86
CA TYR A 264 8.16 -13.95 -12.86
C TYR A 264 7.92 -14.75 -14.15
N TYR A 265 8.93 -15.42 -14.70
CA TYR A 265 8.75 -16.25 -15.90
C TYR A 265 7.86 -17.45 -15.64
N ARG A 266 7.90 -18.07 -14.45
CA ARG A 266 6.97 -19.14 -14.07
C ARG A 266 5.51 -18.64 -14.07
N TYR A 267 5.27 -17.45 -13.53
CA TYR A 267 3.96 -16.82 -13.59
C TYR A 267 3.53 -16.55 -15.03
N LEU A 268 4.37 -15.96 -15.87
CA LEU A 268 4.05 -15.69 -17.28
C LEU A 268 3.79 -16.99 -18.05
N GLY A 269 4.54 -18.05 -17.82
CA GLY A 269 4.32 -19.37 -18.41
C GLY A 269 2.96 -19.96 -18.03
N TRP A 270 2.57 -19.84 -16.76
CA TRP A 270 1.22 -20.22 -16.31
C TRP A 270 0.14 -19.35 -16.95
N GLN A 271 0.33 -18.03 -17.06
CA GLN A 271 -0.63 -17.15 -17.70
C GLN A 271 -0.77 -17.40 -19.22
N ALA A 272 0.28 -17.89 -19.88
CA ALA A 272 0.21 -18.27 -21.28
C ALA A 272 -0.83 -19.40 -21.53
N THR A 273 -0.98 -20.33 -20.57
CA THR A 273 -2.02 -21.39 -20.65
C THR A 273 -3.44 -20.84 -20.49
N LYS A 274 -3.61 -19.62 -19.95
CA LYS A 274 -4.91 -18.97 -19.71
C LYS A 274 -5.36 -18.05 -20.86
N ARG A 275 -4.64 -18.01 -21.97
CA ARG A 275 -4.94 -17.19 -23.16
C ARG A 275 -5.20 -15.71 -22.82
N ARG A 276 -4.33 -15.10 -21.99
CA ARG A 276 -4.44 -13.69 -21.62
C ARG A 276 -4.43 -12.77 -22.85
N GLY A 277 -5.19 -11.66 -22.75
CA GLY A 277 -5.31 -10.66 -23.80
C GLY A 277 -4.03 -9.88 -24.09
N ARG A 278 -4.04 -9.11 -25.18
CA ARG A 278 -2.87 -8.31 -25.65
C ARG A 278 -2.38 -7.30 -24.61
N ASP A 279 -3.27 -6.68 -23.83
CA ASP A 279 -2.92 -5.65 -22.85
C ASP A 279 -2.12 -6.22 -21.68
N PHE A 280 -2.43 -7.44 -21.25
CA PHE A 280 -1.63 -8.16 -20.25
C PHE A 280 -0.18 -8.34 -20.72
N TRP A 281 0.03 -8.84 -21.97
CA TRP A 281 1.37 -9.07 -22.50
C TRP A 281 2.11 -7.77 -22.77
N ARG A 282 1.41 -6.74 -23.24
CA ARG A 282 1.98 -5.39 -23.44
C ARG A 282 2.49 -4.84 -22.11
N PHE A 283 1.67 -4.87 -21.05
CA PHE A 283 2.05 -4.42 -19.71
C PHE A 283 3.35 -5.09 -19.25
N HIS A 284 3.42 -6.41 -19.23
CA HIS A 284 4.60 -7.13 -18.75
C HIS A 284 5.83 -6.90 -19.60
N ARG A 285 5.67 -6.84 -20.93
CA ARG A 285 6.78 -6.51 -21.86
C ARG A 285 7.34 -5.12 -21.57
N ASP A 286 6.47 -4.13 -21.44
CA ASP A 286 6.87 -2.73 -21.25
C ASP A 286 7.52 -2.52 -19.88
N LYS A 287 6.98 -3.14 -18.83
CA LYS A 287 7.59 -3.10 -17.49
C LYS A 287 8.96 -3.78 -17.43
N LEU A 288 9.12 -4.96 -18.02
CA LEU A 288 10.42 -5.63 -18.09
C LEU A 288 11.42 -4.83 -18.95
N LYS A 289 10.98 -4.25 -20.08
CA LYS A 289 11.81 -3.39 -20.91
C LYS A 289 12.31 -2.16 -20.14
N ALA A 290 11.44 -1.51 -19.36
CA ALA A 290 11.81 -0.36 -18.53
C ALA A 290 12.87 -0.72 -17.47
N LEU A 291 12.92 -1.98 -17.05
CA LEU A 291 13.94 -2.53 -16.15
C LEU A 291 15.19 -3.02 -16.87
N GLY A 292 15.35 -2.79 -18.21
CA GLY A 292 16.47 -3.32 -18.99
C GLY A 292 16.48 -4.85 -19.11
N LEU A 293 15.34 -5.52 -18.88
CA LEU A 293 15.15 -6.97 -18.90
C LEU A 293 14.11 -7.34 -19.96
N PRO A 294 14.44 -7.29 -21.26
CA PRO A 294 13.46 -7.52 -22.32
C PRO A 294 12.81 -8.90 -22.19
N LEU A 295 11.48 -8.96 -22.37
CA LEU A 295 10.71 -10.19 -22.32
C LEU A 295 11.23 -11.19 -23.37
N ARG A 296 11.72 -12.34 -22.91
CA ARG A 296 12.22 -13.42 -23.77
C ARG A 296 11.14 -14.48 -23.97
N VAL A 297 10.58 -14.56 -25.17
CA VAL A 297 9.51 -15.52 -25.52
C VAL A 297 9.95 -16.95 -25.26
N SER A 298 11.24 -17.29 -25.55
CA SER A 298 11.80 -18.63 -25.25
C SER A 298 11.72 -19.01 -23.78
N ARG A 299 11.95 -18.06 -22.86
CA ARG A 299 11.81 -18.31 -21.40
C ARG A 299 10.35 -18.51 -21.01
N VAL A 300 9.41 -17.78 -21.62
CA VAL A 300 7.98 -18.00 -21.38
C VAL A 300 7.57 -19.37 -21.87
N ALA A 301 7.99 -19.78 -23.08
CA ALA A 301 7.71 -21.10 -23.64
C ALA A 301 8.28 -22.23 -22.76
N ALA A 302 9.54 -22.11 -22.33
CA ALA A 302 10.16 -23.07 -21.42
C ALA A 302 9.42 -23.18 -20.09
N ALA A 303 8.99 -22.05 -19.52
CA ALA A 303 8.20 -22.02 -18.28
C ALA A 303 6.80 -22.63 -18.47
N THR A 304 6.18 -22.44 -19.64
CA THR A 304 4.88 -23.06 -19.98
C THR A 304 5.00 -24.58 -20.09
N LEU A 305 6.04 -25.07 -20.74
CA LEU A 305 6.33 -26.51 -20.83
C LEU A 305 6.61 -27.09 -19.45
N GLY A 306 7.45 -26.43 -18.65
CA GLY A 306 7.74 -26.85 -17.27
C GLY A 306 6.48 -26.92 -16.39
N TYR A 307 5.55 -25.96 -16.55
CA TYR A 307 4.24 -25.99 -15.88
C TYR A 307 3.40 -27.20 -16.31
N GLY A 308 3.36 -27.49 -17.61
CA GLY A 308 2.65 -28.66 -18.15
C GLY A 308 3.23 -29.96 -17.63
N LEU A 309 4.54 -30.10 -17.60
CA LEU A 309 5.24 -31.27 -17.04
C LEU A 309 4.98 -31.43 -15.53
N ASP A 310 5.00 -30.33 -14.74
CA ASP A 310 4.68 -30.36 -13.31
C ASP A 310 3.25 -30.88 -13.06
N LEU A 311 2.31 -30.51 -13.89
CA LEU A 311 0.92 -31.02 -13.82
C LEU A 311 0.81 -32.51 -14.14
N LEU A 312 1.58 -32.99 -15.11
CA LEU A 312 1.57 -34.39 -15.53
C LEU A 312 2.27 -35.29 -14.49
N LEU A 313 3.39 -34.83 -13.93
CA LEU A 313 4.21 -35.60 -13.00
C LEU A 313 3.71 -35.52 -11.55
N ASN A 314 2.89 -34.55 -11.19
CA ASN A 314 2.32 -34.32 -9.86
C ASN A 314 0.79 -34.37 -9.86
N PRO A 315 0.14 -35.54 -10.05
CA PRO A 315 -1.33 -35.64 -10.17
C PRO A 315 -2.07 -35.16 -8.90
N LYS A 316 -1.50 -35.34 -7.70
CA LYS A 316 -2.07 -34.76 -6.46
C LYS A 316 -2.29 -33.26 -6.57
N ARG A 317 -1.29 -32.54 -7.02
CA ARG A 317 -1.33 -31.07 -7.19
C ARG A 317 -2.32 -30.62 -8.25
N THR A 318 -2.54 -31.48 -9.25
CA THR A 318 -3.54 -31.25 -10.32
C THR A 318 -4.95 -31.37 -9.77
N VAL A 319 -5.22 -32.40 -8.94
CA VAL A 319 -6.52 -32.61 -8.29
C VAL A 319 -6.80 -31.49 -7.26
N GLU A 320 -5.86 -31.11 -6.41
CA GLU A 320 -6.00 -30.01 -5.45
C GLU A 320 -6.34 -28.69 -6.14
N LYS A 321 -5.67 -28.37 -7.26
CA LYS A 321 -5.98 -27.18 -8.07
C LYS A 321 -7.32 -27.26 -8.80
N ALA A 322 -7.82 -28.41 -9.14
CA ALA A 322 -9.14 -28.61 -9.71
C ALA A 322 -10.24 -28.41 -8.65
N LEU A 323 -10.03 -28.94 -7.44
CA LEU A 323 -10.96 -28.78 -6.30
C LEU A 323 -11.04 -27.35 -5.77
N GLN A 324 -9.96 -26.56 -5.86
CA GLN A 324 -9.97 -25.13 -5.51
C GLN A 324 -10.70 -24.22 -6.54
N ARG A 325 -11.18 -24.81 -7.64
CA ARG A 325 -11.94 -24.10 -8.72
C ARG A 325 -13.43 -24.43 -8.73
N LEU A 326 -13.85 -25.38 -7.91
CA LEU A 326 -15.25 -25.70 -7.60
C LEU A 326 -15.68 -24.97 -6.33
#